data_299d19414e7a173e0de319e58695ec05
#
_entry.id   299d19414e7a173e0de319e58695ec05
#
_cell.length_a   1.000
_cell.length_b   1.000
_cell.length_c   1.000
_cell.angle_alpha   90.00
_cell.angle_beta   90.00
_cell.angle_gamma   90.00
#
_symmetry.space_group_name_H-M   'P 1'
#
loop_
_entity.id
_entity.type
_entity.pdbx_description
1 polymer ?
#
loop_
_entity_poly.entity_id
_entity_poly.type
_entity_poly.pdbx_seq_one_letter_code
_entity_poly.pdbx_strand_id
1 'polypeptide(L)'
;MSRFLVLDSGPLGLLTHPQRNADVVAITEWLSRCLLSGHRVIIPAIIYYELKRELLRAGKSFSVARLEAFASRTPGRYLPLSDEALQLAAELWAKARQQGRPTADAKDLDVDVILAAQALSFESAPSDVVIATSNAKHLSQFVTAQNWSEILP
;
A
#
# COMPACT_ATOMS: atom_id res chain seq x y z
N MET A 1 15.26 11.69 8.73
CA MET A 1 14.09 11.18 9.48
C MET A 1 13.56 9.97 8.76
N SER A 2 13.51 8.82 9.41
CA SER A 2 13.02 7.59 8.76
C SER A 2 11.49 7.49 8.89
N ARG A 3 10.86 7.05 7.81
CA ARG A 3 9.41 6.89 7.72
C ARG A 3 9.07 5.48 7.28
N PHE A 4 7.86 5.06 7.58
CA PHE A 4 7.29 3.82 7.08
C PHE A 4 6.45 4.11 5.85
N LEU A 5 6.85 3.55 4.72
CA LEU A 5 6.18 3.72 3.44
C LEU A 5 5.27 2.52 3.22
N VAL A 6 3.98 2.70 3.46
CA VAL A 6 2.97 1.65 3.27
C VAL A 6 2.54 1.69 1.81
N LEU A 7 2.80 0.64 1.07
CA LEU A 7 2.57 0.61 -0.37
C LEU A 7 1.12 0.24 -0.72
N ASP A 8 0.50 1.05 -1.56
CA ASP A 8 -0.74 0.72 -2.24
C ASP A 8 -0.44 -0.17 -3.48
N SER A 9 -1.47 -0.72 -4.10
CA SER A 9 -1.35 -1.67 -5.21
C SER A 9 -0.68 -1.08 -6.45
N GLY A 10 -0.90 0.20 -6.75
CA GLY A 10 -0.26 0.86 -7.89
C GLY A 10 1.26 0.85 -7.79
N PRO A 11 1.84 1.46 -6.74
CA PRO A 11 3.29 1.41 -6.52
C PRO A 11 3.83 -0.01 -6.39
N LEU A 12 3.16 -0.89 -5.65
CA LEU A 12 3.62 -2.27 -5.49
C LEU A 12 3.66 -3.00 -6.84
N GLY A 13 2.64 -2.80 -7.67
CA GLY A 13 2.58 -3.39 -9.01
C GLY A 13 3.73 -2.94 -9.89
N LEU A 14 4.07 -1.64 -9.83
CA LEU A 14 5.21 -1.11 -10.60
C LEU A 14 6.54 -1.67 -10.09
N LEU A 15 6.73 -1.75 -8.77
CA LEU A 15 7.99 -2.24 -8.18
C LEU A 15 8.25 -3.72 -8.45
N THR A 16 7.20 -4.49 -8.71
CA THR A 16 7.30 -5.92 -8.99
C THR A 16 7.06 -6.25 -10.46
N HIS A 17 6.86 -5.25 -11.31
CA HIS A 17 6.62 -5.43 -12.73
C HIS A 17 7.86 -6.00 -13.42
N PRO A 18 7.72 -7.03 -14.28
CA PRO A 18 8.87 -7.66 -14.92
C PRO A 18 9.50 -6.84 -16.05
N GLN A 19 8.75 -5.90 -16.63
CA GLN A 19 9.27 -5.06 -17.72
C GLN A 19 9.85 -3.77 -17.18
N ARG A 20 10.93 -3.30 -17.78
CA ARG A 20 11.60 -2.05 -17.40
C ARG A 20 11.14 -0.91 -18.32
N ASN A 21 9.93 -0.43 -18.11
CA ASN A 21 9.46 0.80 -18.75
C ASN A 21 9.83 2.03 -17.92
N ALA A 22 9.53 3.24 -18.43
CA ALA A 22 9.90 4.50 -17.76
C ALA A 22 9.36 4.61 -16.34
N ASP A 23 8.11 4.20 -16.11
CA ASP A 23 7.48 4.29 -14.79
C ASP A 23 8.12 3.30 -13.79
N VAL A 24 8.44 2.11 -14.25
CA VAL A 24 9.12 1.08 -13.43
C VAL A 24 10.51 1.56 -13.04
N VAL A 25 11.26 2.14 -13.96
CA VAL A 25 12.58 2.69 -13.68
C VAL A 25 12.47 3.83 -12.66
N ALA A 26 11.54 4.75 -12.86
CA ALA A 26 11.36 5.91 -11.98
C ALA A 26 11.04 5.50 -10.53
N ILE A 27 10.08 4.58 -10.35
CA ILE A 27 9.70 4.16 -9.00
C ILE A 27 10.80 3.31 -8.34
N THR A 28 11.52 2.52 -9.13
CA THR A 28 12.64 1.72 -8.60
C THR A 28 13.76 2.61 -8.09
N GLU A 29 14.10 3.67 -8.81
CA GLU A 29 15.08 4.65 -8.38
C GLU A 29 14.61 5.42 -7.13
N TRP A 30 13.34 5.83 -7.11
CA TRP A 30 12.76 6.48 -5.94
C TRP A 30 12.85 5.59 -4.70
N LEU A 31 12.46 4.32 -4.84
CA LEU A 31 12.53 3.39 -3.70
C LEU A 31 13.97 3.20 -3.22
N SER A 32 14.92 3.04 -4.13
CA SER A 32 16.34 2.91 -3.77
C SER A 32 16.81 4.10 -2.93
N ARG A 33 16.44 5.32 -3.33
CA ARG A 33 16.78 6.51 -2.58
C ARG A 33 16.11 6.54 -1.20
N CYS A 34 14.85 6.14 -1.14
CA CYS A 34 14.13 6.05 0.13
C CYS A 34 14.82 5.08 1.10
N LEU A 35 15.19 3.90 0.62
CA LEU A 35 15.86 2.89 1.44
C LEU A 35 17.24 3.37 1.91
N LEU A 36 17.99 4.05 1.05
CA LEU A 36 19.28 4.63 1.43
C LEU A 36 19.15 5.71 2.49
N SER A 37 18.04 6.44 2.51
CA SER A 37 17.72 7.45 3.52
C SER A 37 17.18 6.85 4.82
N GLY A 38 17.05 5.53 4.91
CA GLY A 38 16.59 4.86 6.11
C GLY A 38 15.08 4.63 6.20
N HIS A 39 14.32 4.99 5.16
CA HIS A 39 12.89 4.68 5.13
C HIS A 39 12.69 3.17 5.02
N ARG A 40 11.58 2.68 5.56
CA ARG A 40 11.22 1.27 5.54
C ARG A 40 9.94 1.06 4.74
N VAL A 41 9.93 0.00 3.94
CA VAL A 41 8.78 -0.36 3.11
C VAL A 41 7.93 -1.39 3.84
N ILE A 42 6.62 -1.15 3.85
CA ILE A 42 5.62 -2.04 4.43
C ILE A 42 4.63 -2.43 3.34
N ILE A 43 4.39 -3.73 3.22
CA ILE A 43 3.38 -4.28 2.30
C ILE A 43 2.25 -4.83 3.15
N PRO A 44 1.10 -4.12 3.23
CA PRO A 44 -0.05 -4.63 3.98
C PRO A 44 -0.63 -5.88 3.32
N ALA A 45 -1.08 -6.81 4.13
CA ALA A 45 -1.68 -8.06 3.65
C ALA A 45 -2.81 -7.83 2.65
N ILE A 46 -3.64 -6.81 2.86
CA ILE A 46 -4.76 -6.50 1.95
C ILE A 46 -4.27 -6.12 0.56
N ILE A 47 -3.19 -5.36 0.47
CA ILE A 47 -2.63 -4.93 -0.82
C ILE A 47 -1.93 -6.09 -1.52
N TYR A 48 -1.19 -6.89 -0.76
CA TYR A 48 -0.59 -8.12 -1.27
C TYR A 48 -1.66 -9.04 -1.87
N TYR A 49 -2.75 -9.24 -1.15
CA TYR A 49 -3.89 -10.04 -1.59
C TYR A 49 -4.53 -9.47 -2.86
N GLU A 50 -4.84 -8.18 -2.87
CA GLU A 50 -5.49 -7.52 -4.01
C GLU A 50 -4.65 -7.65 -5.28
N LEU A 51 -3.38 -7.35 -5.20
CA LEU A 51 -2.49 -7.45 -6.36
C LEU A 51 -2.30 -8.91 -6.80
N LYS A 52 -2.05 -9.81 -5.85
CA LYS A 52 -1.82 -11.22 -6.16
C LYS A 52 -3.02 -11.87 -6.85
N ARG A 53 -4.24 -11.60 -6.35
CA ARG A 53 -5.45 -12.18 -6.97
C ARG A 53 -5.61 -11.74 -8.43
N GLU A 54 -5.31 -10.49 -8.74
CA GLU A 54 -5.40 -9.98 -10.11
C GLU A 54 -4.32 -10.58 -11.03
N LEU A 55 -3.10 -10.73 -10.51
CA LEU A 55 -2.02 -11.38 -11.26
C LEU A 55 -2.34 -12.85 -11.54
N LEU A 56 -2.90 -13.55 -10.57
CA LEU A 56 -3.33 -14.94 -10.74
C LEU A 56 -4.46 -15.05 -11.76
N ARG A 57 -5.46 -14.18 -11.67
CA ARG A 57 -6.57 -14.15 -12.62
C ARG A 57 -6.08 -13.93 -14.05
N ALA A 58 -5.09 -13.06 -14.23
CA ALA A 58 -4.53 -12.77 -15.55
C ALA A 58 -3.48 -13.80 -16.02
N GLY A 59 -3.20 -14.82 -15.21
CA GLY A 59 -2.22 -15.85 -15.57
C GLY A 59 -0.77 -15.38 -15.58
N LYS A 60 -0.45 -14.30 -14.85
CA LYS A 60 0.89 -13.68 -14.82
C LYS A 60 1.78 -14.31 -13.76
N SER A 61 2.15 -15.57 -13.94
CA SER A 61 2.92 -16.35 -12.96
C SER A 61 4.29 -15.73 -12.66
N PHE A 62 4.94 -15.14 -13.64
CA PHE A 62 6.23 -14.48 -13.43
C PHE A 62 6.10 -13.26 -12.52
N SER A 63 5.06 -12.45 -12.71
CA SER A 63 4.76 -11.31 -11.84
C SER A 63 4.40 -11.75 -10.42
N VAL A 64 3.68 -12.86 -10.28
CA VAL A 64 3.36 -13.45 -8.96
C VAL A 64 4.64 -13.81 -8.22
N ALA A 65 5.58 -14.48 -8.89
CA ALA A 65 6.86 -14.85 -8.29
C ALA A 65 7.66 -13.63 -7.85
N ARG A 66 7.67 -12.56 -8.65
CA ARG A 66 8.35 -11.31 -8.29
C ARG A 66 7.71 -10.64 -7.08
N LEU A 67 6.37 -10.63 -7.01
CA LEU A 67 5.65 -10.10 -5.86
C LEU A 67 5.99 -10.85 -4.58
N GLU A 68 5.95 -12.19 -4.64
CA GLU A 68 6.29 -13.02 -3.49
C GLU A 68 7.72 -12.79 -3.02
N ALA A 69 8.67 -12.73 -3.95
CA ALA A 69 10.06 -12.47 -3.63
C ALA A 69 10.26 -11.09 -3.00
N PHE A 70 9.62 -10.06 -3.54
CA PHE A 70 9.72 -8.70 -3.00
C PHE A 70 9.17 -8.62 -1.57
N ALA A 71 8.04 -9.26 -1.30
CA ALA A 71 7.42 -9.26 0.02
C ALA A 71 8.25 -10.01 1.06
N SER A 72 8.92 -11.10 0.67
CA SER A 72 9.65 -11.95 1.60
C SER A 72 11.14 -11.59 1.75
N ARG A 73 11.69 -10.77 0.85
CA ARG A 73 13.13 -10.45 0.81
C ARG A 73 13.64 -9.79 2.08
N THR A 74 12.83 -8.94 2.69
CA THR A 74 13.20 -8.20 3.90
C THR A 74 12.29 -8.60 5.04
N PRO A 75 12.83 -9.08 6.17
CA PRO A 75 12.01 -9.39 7.35
C PRO A 75 11.22 -8.16 7.81
N GLY A 76 9.95 -8.35 8.14
CA GLY A 76 9.05 -7.28 8.58
C GLY A 76 8.48 -6.40 7.47
N ARG A 77 8.81 -6.65 6.22
CA ARG A 77 8.24 -5.91 5.09
C ARG A 77 6.76 -6.24 4.90
N TYR A 78 6.40 -7.50 4.99
CA TYR A 78 5.01 -7.95 4.91
C TYR A 78 4.32 -7.73 6.26
N LEU A 79 3.18 -7.03 6.25
CA LEU A 79 2.39 -6.75 7.46
C LEU A 79 1.12 -7.62 7.44
N PRO A 80 1.04 -8.65 8.31
CA PRO A 80 -0.17 -9.47 8.42
C PRO A 80 -1.38 -8.65 8.84
N LEU A 81 -2.56 -9.09 8.42
CA LEU A 81 -3.82 -8.45 8.79
C LEU A 81 -4.23 -8.92 10.19
N SER A 82 -4.33 -7.97 11.13
CA SER A 82 -4.73 -8.25 12.50
C SER A 82 -6.23 -8.09 12.70
N ASP A 83 -6.76 -8.73 13.76
CA ASP A 83 -8.16 -8.53 14.15
C ASP A 83 -8.43 -7.07 14.52
N GLU A 84 -7.48 -6.39 15.16
CA GLU A 84 -7.56 -4.97 15.48
C GLU A 84 -7.77 -4.13 14.23
N ALA A 85 -6.98 -4.39 13.18
CA ALA A 85 -7.10 -3.67 11.92
C ALA A 85 -8.47 -3.93 11.27
N LEU A 86 -8.98 -5.16 11.32
CA LEU A 86 -10.30 -5.47 10.77
C LEU A 86 -11.42 -4.76 11.51
N GLN A 87 -11.34 -4.68 12.85
CA GLN A 87 -12.32 -3.93 13.63
C GLN A 87 -12.30 -2.44 13.27
N LEU A 88 -11.12 -1.87 13.18
CA LEU A 88 -10.97 -0.46 12.78
C LEU A 88 -11.49 -0.24 11.36
N ALA A 89 -11.22 -1.14 10.44
CA ALA A 89 -11.72 -1.04 9.07
C ALA A 89 -13.26 -1.01 9.02
N ALA A 90 -13.92 -1.83 9.85
CA ALA A 90 -15.38 -1.82 9.96
C ALA A 90 -15.90 -0.46 10.42
N GLU A 91 -15.24 0.16 11.39
CA GLU A 91 -15.61 1.49 11.89
C GLU A 91 -15.40 2.56 10.81
N LEU A 92 -14.28 2.52 10.10
CA LEU A 92 -14.00 3.46 9.02
C LEU A 92 -15.02 3.34 7.88
N TRP A 93 -15.36 2.11 7.52
CA TRP A 93 -16.36 1.84 6.49
C TRP A 93 -17.72 2.43 6.87
N ALA A 94 -18.18 2.12 8.09
CA ALA A 94 -19.47 2.58 8.58
C ALA A 94 -19.53 4.12 8.61
N LYS A 95 -18.46 4.76 9.09
CA LYS A 95 -18.38 6.22 9.15
C LYS A 95 -18.40 6.85 7.76
N ALA A 96 -17.68 6.29 6.80
CA ALA A 96 -17.65 6.79 5.43
C ALA A 96 -19.05 6.68 4.79
N ARG A 97 -19.74 5.57 5.00
CA ARG A 97 -21.10 5.37 4.47
C ARG A 97 -22.10 6.31 5.12
N GLN A 98 -22.00 6.52 6.44
CA GLN A 98 -22.90 7.43 7.17
C GLN A 98 -22.73 8.89 6.73
N GLN A 99 -21.50 9.29 6.41
CA GLN A 99 -21.22 10.67 5.98
C GLN A 99 -21.63 10.94 4.53
N GLY A 100 -22.00 9.91 3.76
CA GLY A 100 -22.39 10.05 2.37
C GLY A 100 -21.30 10.62 1.47
N ARG A 101 -20.04 10.51 1.86
CA ARG A 101 -18.92 10.99 1.05
C ARG A 101 -18.82 10.19 -0.23
N PRO A 102 -18.51 10.84 -1.37
CA PRO A 102 -18.22 10.11 -2.59
C PRO A 102 -17.03 9.19 -2.35
N THR A 103 -17.28 7.90 -2.45
CA THR A 103 -16.24 6.89 -2.39
C THR A 103 -16.18 6.21 -3.74
N ALA A 104 -15.06 5.57 -4.01
CA ALA A 104 -14.98 4.65 -5.10
C ALA A 104 -16.08 3.57 -4.95
N ASP A 105 -16.20 2.68 -5.93
CA ASP A 105 -17.06 1.50 -5.90
C ASP A 105 -16.96 0.79 -4.54
N ALA A 106 -18.02 0.11 -4.13
CA ALA A 106 -18.09 -0.58 -2.84
C ALA A 106 -16.92 -1.54 -2.60
N LYS A 107 -16.44 -2.20 -3.65
CA LYS A 107 -15.27 -3.10 -3.55
C LYS A 107 -13.98 -2.34 -3.26
N ASP A 108 -13.81 -1.19 -3.89
CA ASP A 108 -12.63 -0.34 -3.68
C ASP A 108 -12.66 0.26 -2.29
N LEU A 109 -13.84 0.62 -1.80
CA LEU A 109 -13.99 1.12 -0.44
C LEU A 109 -13.55 0.07 0.59
N ASP A 110 -13.91 -1.19 0.39
CA ASP A 110 -13.50 -2.26 1.31
C ASP A 110 -11.97 -2.37 1.38
N VAL A 111 -11.30 -2.36 0.25
CA VAL A 111 -9.83 -2.40 0.20
C VAL A 111 -9.24 -1.14 0.84
N ASP A 112 -9.76 0.03 0.52
CA ASP A 112 -9.26 1.31 1.03
C ASP A 112 -9.36 1.40 2.56
N VAL A 113 -10.48 0.97 3.16
CA VAL A 113 -10.61 1.05 4.62
C VAL A 113 -9.73 0.02 5.33
N ILE A 114 -9.53 -1.17 4.75
CA ILE A 114 -8.62 -2.16 5.33
C ILE A 114 -7.17 -1.69 5.21
N LEU A 115 -6.80 -1.13 4.08
CA LEU A 115 -5.48 -0.52 3.89
C LEU A 115 -5.23 0.59 4.91
N ALA A 116 -6.18 1.53 5.04
CA ALA A 116 -6.08 2.62 6.00
C ALA A 116 -5.98 2.09 7.43
N ALA A 117 -6.77 1.07 7.77
CA ALA A 117 -6.74 0.46 9.09
C ALA A 117 -5.41 -0.20 9.40
N GLN A 118 -4.81 -0.90 8.42
CA GLN A 118 -3.48 -1.48 8.61
C GLN A 118 -2.41 -0.41 8.84
N ALA A 119 -2.49 0.69 8.10
CA ALA A 119 -1.55 1.80 8.28
C ALA A 119 -1.74 2.49 9.65
N LEU A 120 -2.99 2.69 10.09
CA LEU A 120 -3.29 3.35 11.38
C LEU A 120 -3.00 2.45 12.58
N SER A 121 -3.11 1.14 12.43
CA SER A 121 -2.83 0.16 13.49
C SER A 121 -1.36 -0.21 13.59
N PHE A 122 -0.53 0.30 12.69
CA PHE A 122 0.89 0.01 12.69
C PHE A 122 1.55 0.65 13.92
N GLU A 123 2.43 -0.10 14.59
CA GLU A 123 3.07 0.34 15.83
C GLU A 123 4.14 1.40 15.59
N SER A 124 3.69 2.61 15.25
CA SER A 124 4.56 3.77 15.05
C SER A 124 3.77 5.04 15.23
N ALA A 125 4.47 6.15 15.48
CA ALA A 125 3.81 7.45 15.52
C ALA A 125 3.13 7.72 14.18
N PRO A 126 1.86 8.22 14.17
CA PRO A 126 1.15 8.47 12.89
C PRO A 126 1.90 9.36 11.92
N SER A 127 2.73 10.29 12.43
CA SER A 127 3.54 11.18 11.60
C SER A 127 4.66 10.46 10.83
N ASP A 128 5.00 9.24 11.26
CA ASP A 128 6.08 8.46 10.64
C ASP A 128 5.56 7.47 9.59
N VAL A 129 4.25 7.39 9.40
CA VAL A 129 3.61 6.45 8.48
C VAL A 129 2.93 7.23 7.36
N VAL A 130 3.22 6.86 6.12
CA VAL A 130 2.56 7.43 4.94
C VAL A 130 2.24 6.32 3.95
N ILE A 131 1.03 6.38 3.40
CA ILE A 131 0.67 5.48 2.30
C ILE A 131 1.19 6.08 1.00
N ALA A 132 2.04 5.33 0.31
CA ALA A 132 2.51 5.66 -1.03
C ALA A 132 1.54 5.06 -2.04
N THR A 133 0.90 5.90 -2.84
CA THR A 133 -0.16 5.50 -3.75
C THR A 133 -0.01 6.22 -5.10
N SER A 134 -0.75 5.80 -6.09
CA SER A 134 -0.91 6.54 -7.36
C SER A 134 -2.18 7.39 -7.36
N ASN A 135 -3.03 7.26 -6.33
CA ASN A 135 -4.27 8.02 -6.20
C ASN A 135 -4.58 8.30 -4.72
N ALA A 136 -4.03 9.39 -4.21
CA ALA A 136 -4.15 9.75 -2.80
C ALA A 136 -5.56 10.24 -2.41
N LYS A 137 -6.37 10.67 -3.38
CA LYS A 137 -7.63 11.37 -3.11
C LYS A 137 -8.60 10.59 -2.23
N HIS A 138 -8.78 9.29 -2.51
CA HIS A 138 -9.72 8.46 -1.76
C HIS A 138 -9.20 8.07 -0.37
N LEU A 139 -7.89 7.87 -0.25
CA LEU A 139 -7.26 7.44 0.99
C LEU A 139 -7.06 8.58 1.99
N SER A 140 -6.87 9.80 1.51
CA SER A 140 -6.58 10.97 2.34
C SER A 140 -7.70 11.31 3.34
N GLN A 141 -8.92 10.84 3.10
CA GLN A 141 -10.02 11.01 4.05
C GLN A 141 -9.84 10.16 5.32
N PHE A 142 -9.00 9.11 5.27
CA PHE A 142 -8.81 8.17 6.38
C PHE A 142 -7.43 8.30 7.04
N VAL A 143 -6.39 8.56 6.24
CA VAL A 143 -5.01 8.42 6.68
C VAL A 143 -4.11 9.32 5.83
N THR A 144 -2.90 9.60 6.30
CA THR A 144 -1.90 10.31 5.50
C THR A 144 -1.51 9.48 4.29
N ALA A 145 -1.85 9.98 3.10
CA ALA A 145 -1.54 9.33 1.84
C ALA A 145 -1.02 10.37 0.84
N GLN A 146 0.01 10.01 0.10
CA GLN A 146 0.62 10.88 -0.91
C GLN A 146 0.92 10.09 -2.16
N ASN A 147 0.91 10.76 -3.29
CA ASN A 147 1.45 10.16 -4.50
C ASN A 147 2.91 9.81 -4.24
N TRP A 148 3.31 8.58 -4.61
CA TRP A 148 4.66 8.09 -4.33
C TRP A 148 5.74 9.04 -4.86
N SER A 149 5.50 9.66 -6.03
CA SER A 149 6.46 10.57 -6.67
C SER A 149 6.65 11.88 -5.89
N GLU A 150 5.74 12.22 -5.00
CA GLU A 150 5.79 13.44 -4.17
C GLU A 150 6.41 13.17 -2.80
N ILE A 151 6.62 11.91 -2.43
CA ILE A 151 7.26 11.56 -1.16
C ILE A 151 8.77 11.74 -1.33
N LEU A 152 9.33 12.62 -0.51
CA LEU A 152 10.78 12.87 -0.54
C LEU A 152 11.54 11.68 0.01
N PRO A 153 12.60 11.22 -0.70
CA PRO A 153 13.47 10.16 -0.22
C PRO A 153 14.21 10.50 1.08
#